data_d0795b08b573258b6977eada90849e66
#
_entry.id   d0795b08b573258b6977eada90849e66
#
_cell.length_a   1.000
_cell.length_b   1.000
_cell.length_c   1.000
_cell.angle_alpha   90.00
_cell.angle_beta   90.00
_cell.angle_gamma   90.00
#
_symmetry.space_group_name_H-M   'P 1'
#
loop_
_entity.id
_entity.type
_entity.pdbx_description
1 polymer ?
#
loop_
_entity_poly.entity_id
_entity_poly.type
_entity_poly.pdbx_seq_one_letter_code
_entity_poly.pdbx_strand_id
1 'polypeptide(L)'
;YIADSVQCGYGRSGKFFSHDFAGVNADIYSMAKGMGNGFPIGGIIIAPHIKPKHFQLGTTFGGNHLACAAALAVLEVMEEEKLMGNAVMIGNYLKEELEKMEELQNVRGRGLMIGFDVPEELKDLKKNLLTNQKIFTGEAKPNVIRLLPSLALKKRDAEHFIEAVKEEIS
;
A
#
# COMPACT_ATOMS: atom_id res chain seq x y z
N TYR A 1 3.26 -22.72 -1.45
CA TYR A 1 3.41 -21.30 -1.78
C TYR A 1 2.95 -20.41 -0.62
N ILE A 2 3.81 -19.47 -0.21
CA ILE A 2 3.49 -18.49 0.83
C ILE A 2 3.38 -17.12 0.14
N ALA A 3 2.22 -16.47 0.27
CA ALA A 3 1.99 -15.12 -0.20
C ALA A 3 2.19 -14.13 0.94
N ASP A 4 3.26 -13.33 0.88
CA ASP A 4 3.48 -12.24 1.80
C ASP A 4 2.63 -11.04 1.39
N SER A 5 1.51 -10.84 2.09
CA SER A 5 0.59 -9.72 1.88
C SER A 5 0.68 -8.65 2.99
N VAL A 6 1.76 -8.66 3.75
CA VAL A 6 1.98 -7.71 4.86
C VAL A 6 1.92 -6.25 4.40
N GLN A 7 2.43 -5.93 3.21
CA GLN A 7 2.39 -4.57 2.68
C GLN A 7 1.34 -4.38 1.57
N CYS A 8 1.16 -5.38 0.72
CA CYS A 8 0.31 -5.28 -0.49
C CYS A 8 -1.12 -5.80 -0.29
N GLY A 9 -1.43 -6.36 0.87
CA GLY A 9 -2.78 -6.79 1.24
C GLY A 9 -3.68 -5.63 1.70
N TYR A 10 -4.87 -5.98 2.14
CA TYR A 10 -5.89 -5.05 2.62
C TYR A 10 -6.20 -3.93 1.63
N GLY A 11 -6.42 -4.32 0.36
CA GLY A 11 -6.89 -3.40 -0.67
C GLY A 11 -5.83 -2.48 -1.27
N ARG A 12 -4.59 -2.49 -0.79
CA ARG A 12 -3.51 -1.58 -1.20
C ARG A 12 -3.29 -1.53 -2.71
N SER A 13 -3.35 -2.67 -3.38
CA SER A 13 -3.19 -2.80 -4.82
C SER A 13 -4.50 -2.67 -5.62
N GLY A 14 -5.65 -2.50 -4.95
CA GLY A 14 -6.97 -2.47 -5.57
C GLY A 14 -7.72 -3.79 -5.53
N LYS A 15 -7.07 -4.88 -5.08
CA LYS A 15 -7.70 -6.14 -4.67
C LYS A 15 -7.34 -6.43 -3.22
N PHE A 16 -8.10 -7.29 -2.54
CA PHE A 16 -7.84 -7.60 -1.14
C PHE A 16 -6.42 -8.15 -0.94
N PHE A 17 -6.02 -9.10 -1.77
CA PHE A 17 -4.64 -9.58 -1.89
C PHE A 17 -4.09 -9.26 -3.29
N SER A 18 -2.84 -8.84 -3.39
CA SER A 18 -2.24 -8.48 -4.67
C SER A 18 -2.06 -9.67 -5.63
N HIS A 19 -1.88 -10.90 -5.11
CA HIS A 19 -1.78 -12.09 -5.95
C HIS A 19 -3.14 -12.55 -6.55
N ASP A 20 -4.26 -11.98 -6.11
CA ASP A 20 -5.57 -12.20 -6.74
C ASP A 20 -5.61 -11.73 -8.20
N PHE A 21 -4.69 -10.84 -8.60
CA PHE A 21 -4.53 -10.45 -10.01
C PHE A 21 -4.02 -11.61 -10.89
N ALA A 22 -3.28 -12.53 -10.32
CA ALA A 22 -2.76 -13.69 -11.02
C ALA A 22 -3.69 -14.92 -10.97
N GLY A 23 -4.80 -14.84 -10.21
CA GLY A 23 -5.72 -15.96 -10.00
C GLY A 23 -5.09 -17.13 -9.24
N VAL A 24 -4.06 -16.86 -8.43
CA VAL A 24 -3.31 -17.88 -7.70
C VAL A 24 -3.77 -17.90 -6.24
N ASN A 25 -4.02 -19.10 -5.71
CA ASN A 25 -4.28 -19.31 -4.30
C ASN A 25 -2.98 -19.76 -3.60
N ALA A 26 -2.63 -19.08 -2.52
CA ALA A 26 -1.50 -19.49 -1.71
C ALA A 26 -1.89 -20.56 -0.67
N ASP A 27 -0.90 -21.33 -0.25
CA ASP A 27 -1.05 -22.26 0.88
C ASP A 27 -1.05 -21.53 2.23
N ILE A 28 -0.32 -20.41 2.29
CA ILE A 28 -0.27 -19.52 3.48
C ILE A 28 -0.27 -18.06 3.00
N TYR A 29 -1.10 -17.25 3.64
CA TYR A 29 -1.11 -15.79 3.47
C TYR A 29 -0.65 -15.13 4.76
N SER A 30 0.37 -14.26 4.70
CA SER A 30 0.74 -13.43 5.84
C SER A 30 0.16 -12.02 5.73
N MET A 31 -0.36 -11.50 6.83
CA MET A 31 -1.04 -10.21 6.89
C MET A 31 -0.59 -9.42 8.13
N ALA A 32 -0.44 -8.11 7.98
CA ALA A 32 -0.20 -7.17 9.08
C ALA A 32 -0.48 -5.74 8.60
N LYS A 33 0.20 -4.74 9.16
CA LYS A 33 0.17 -3.32 8.78
C LYS A 33 -1.26 -2.79 8.56
N GLY A 34 -1.76 -2.79 7.33
CA GLY A 34 -3.11 -2.35 6.99
C GLY A 34 -4.21 -3.08 7.75
N MET A 35 -3.96 -4.33 8.19
CA MET A 35 -4.90 -5.11 8.97
C MET A 35 -5.40 -4.41 10.23
N GLY A 36 -4.52 -3.67 10.91
CA GLY A 36 -4.87 -2.94 12.14
C GLY A 36 -4.91 -1.43 11.97
N ASN A 37 -4.56 -0.90 10.80
CA ASN A 37 -4.49 0.53 10.51
C ASN A 37 -3.78 1.36 11.62
N GLY A 38 -2.63 0.85 12.09
CA GLY A 38 -1.84 1.44 13.17
C GLY A 38 -1.95 0.69 14.49
N PHE A 39 -2.98 -0.12 14.71
CA PHE A 39 -3.02 -1.03 15.86
C PHE A 39 -2.13 -2.25 15.61
N PRO A 40 -1.30 -2.68 16.60
CA PRO A 40 -0.39 -3.82 16.43
C PRO A 40 -1.16 -5.14 16.30
N ILE A 41 -1.29 -5.63 15.10
CA ILE A 41 -1.89 -6.93 14.79
C ILE A 41 -1.25 -7.52 13.53
N GLY A 42 -1.12 -8.81 13.50
CA GLY A 42 -0.79 -9.59 12.31
C GLY A 42 -1.47 -10.95 12.37
N GLY A 43 -1.60 -11.60 11.24
CA GLY A 43 -2.26 -12.89 11.13
C GLY A 43 -1.76 -13.67 9.93
N ILE A 44 -2.12 -14.95 9.91
CA ILE A 44 -1.92 -15.84 8.77
C ILE A 44 -3.23 -16.57 8.45
N ILE A 45 -3.47 -16.79 7.18
CA ILE A 45 -4.50 -17.72 6.70
C ILE A 45 -3.74 -18.93 6.17
N ILE A 46 -4.14 -20.13 6.57
CA ILE A 46 -3.49 -21.38 6.23
C ILE A 46 -4.47 -22.27 5.47
N ALA A 47 -4.04 -22.80 4.34
CA ALA A 47 -4.86 -23.70 3.53
C ALA A 47 -5.24 -24.98 4.33
N PRO A 48 -6.45 -25.54 4.12
CA PRO A 48 -6.99 -26.65 4.93
C PRO A 48 -6.17 -27.94 4.91
N HIS A 49 -5.34 -28.15 3.90
CA HIS A 49 -4.48 -29.33 3.80
C HIS A 49 -3.25 -29.26 4.73
N ILE A 50 -2.85 -28.07 5.19
CA ILE A 50 -1.79 -27.90 6.17
C ILE A 50 -2.39 -28.01 7.56
N LYS A 51 -2.05 -29.07 8.28
CA LYS A 51 -2.57 -29.34 9.62
C LYS A 51 -1.51 -28.97 10.67
N PRO A 52 -1.76 -27.98 11.54
CA PRO A 52 -0.86 -27.68 12.65
C PRO A 52 -0.88 -28.84 13.66
N LYS A 53 0.25 -29.07 14.29
CA LYS A 53 0.36 -29.98 15.44
C LYS A 53 0.13 -29.20 16.73
N HIS A 54 -0.33 -29.93 17.76
CA HIS A 54 -0.50 -29.33 19.08
C HIS A 54 0.82 -28.72 19.58
N PHE A 55 0.78 -27.55 20.18
CA PHE A 55 1.95 -26.77 20.62
C PHE A 55 2.91 -26.29 19.51
N GLN A 56 2.57 -26.43 18.24
CA GLN A 56 3.43 -25.95 17.15
C GLN A 56 3.44 -24.42 17.02
N LEU A 57 2.34 -23.77 17.34
CA LEU A 57 2.15 -22.32 17.30
C LEU A 57 1.71 -21.83 18.67
N GLY A 58 2.26 -20.72 19.11
CA GLY A 58 1.87 -20.09 20.36
C GLY A 58 2.24 -18.61 20.37
N THR A 59 1.38 -17.81 20.99
CA THR A 59 1.61 -16.38 21.18
C THR A 59 0.84 -15.91 22.41
N THR A 60 1.47 -15.10 23.24
CA THR A 60 0.86 -14.60 24.49
C THR A 60 -0.30 -13.63 24.18
N PHE A 61 -0.13 -12.73 23.22
CA PHE A 61 -1.10 -11.69 22.89
C PHE A 61 -1.88 -11.93 21.58
N GLY A 62 -1.62 -13.05 20.88
CA GLY A 62 -2.29 -13.36 19.62
C GLY A 62 -3.79 -13.54 19.81
N GLY A 63 -4.59 -12.93 18.94
CA GLY A 63 -6.04 -13.02 18.99
C GLY A 63 -6.68 -12.27 20.16
N ASN A 64 -5.98 -11.30 20.78
CA ASN A 64 -6.58 -10.49 21.84
C ASN A 64 -7.78 -9.68 21.31
N HIS A 65 -8.79 -9.50 22.15
CA HIS A 65 -10.07 -8.91 21.75
C HIS A 65 -9.94 -7.50 21.15
N LEU A 66 -9.05 -6.67 21.69
CA LEU A 66 -8.85 -5.30 21.22
C LEU A 66 -8.26 -5.25 19.81
N ALA A 67 -7.24 -6.08 19.56
CA ALA A 67 -6.64 -6.19 18.24
C ALA A 67 -7.64 -6.75 17.19
N CYS A 68 -8.43 -7.77 17.57
CA CYS A 68 -9.47 -8.31 16.70
C CYS A 68 -10.57 -7.27 16.41
N ALA A 69 -11.00 -6.51 17.40
CA ALA A 69 -11.98 -5.44 17.20
C ALA A 69 -11.46 -4.35 16.26
N ALA A 70 -10.19 -3.95 16.41
CA ALA A 70 -9.55 -3.00 15.50
C ALA A 70 -9.49 -3.53 14.05
N ALA A 71 -9.13 -4.80 13.87
CA ALA A 71 -9.09 -5.41 12.54
C ALA A 71 -10.47 -5.54 11.89
N LEU A 72 -11.51 -5.86 12.67
CA LEU A 72 -12.89 -5.90 12.18
C LEU A 72 -13.36 -4.53 11.73
N ALA A 73 -13.12 -3.48 12.53
CA ALA A 73 -13.47 -2.11 12.17
C ALA A 73 -12.77 -1.65 10.87
N VAL A 74 -11.53 -2.08 10.64
CA VAL A 74 -10.84 -1.81 9.37
C VAL A 74 -11.57 -2.46 8.19
N LEU A 75 -12.01 -3.71 8.32
CA LEU A 75 -12.73 -4.40 7.24
C LEU A 75 -14.09 -3.75 6.96
N GLU A 76 -14.82 -3.38 8.00
CA GLU A 76 -16.11 -2.69 7.89
C GLU A 76 -15.96 -1.37 7.12
N VAL A 77 -15.02 -0.49 7.54
CA VAL A 77 -14.75 0.79 6.86
C VAL A 77 -14.29 0.58 5.40
N MET A 78 -13.45 -0.44 5.15
CA MET A 78 -13.01 -0.75 3.78
C MET A 78 -14.17 -1.11 2.87
N GLU A 79 -15.16 -1.83 3.37
CA GLU A 79 -16.37 -2.21 2.63
C GLU A 79 -17.33 -1.03 2.45
N GLU A 80 -17.67 -0.35 3.55
CA GLU A 80 -18.61 0.79 3.57
C GLU A 80 -18.14 1.94 2.67
N GLU A 81 -16.85 2.31 2.76
CA GLU A 81 -16.28 3.40 1.97
C GLU A 81 -15.74 2.95 0.61
N LYS A 82 -15.88 1.66 0.26
CA LYS A 82 -15.40 1.07 -1.03
C LYS A 82 -13.93 1.38 -1.30
N LEU A 83 -13.09 1.29 -0.28
CA LEU A 83 -11.69 1.76 -0.34
C LEU A 83 -10.84 1.03 -1.39
N MET A 84 -11.13 -0.23 -1.72
CA MET A 84 -10.45 -0.94 -2.82
C MET A 84 -10.74 -0.30 -4.19
N GLY A 85 -11.98 0.10 -4.42
CA GLY A 85 -12.38 0.82 -5.64
C GLY A 85 -11.71 2.20 -5.72
N ASN A 86 -11.67 2.91 -4.59
CA ASN A 86 -10.96 4.18 -4.48
C ASN A 86 -9.46 4.03 -4.77
N ALA A 87 -8.83 2.98 -4.24
CA ALA A 87 -7.42 2.70 -4.50
C ALA A 87 -7.13 2.49 -5.99
N VAL A 88 -8.01 1.81 -6.72
CA VAL A 88 -7.89 1.65 -8.18
C VAL A 88 -8.05 2.99 -8.89
N MET A 89 -9.11 3.73 -8.58
CA MET A 89 -9.44 5.00 -9.26
C MET A 89 -8.34 6.04 -9.07
N ILE A 90 -7.95 6.30 -7.82
CA ILE A 90 -6.93 7.31 -7.50
C ILE A 90 -5.54 6.83 -7.92
N GLY A 91 -5.27 5.52 -7.80
CA GLY A 91 -3.99 4.95 -8.21
C GLY A 91 -3.76 5.05 -9.72
N ASN A 92 -4.79 4.79 -10.53
CA ASN A 92 -4.71 4.98 -11.98
C ASN A 92 -4.49 6.44 -12.35
N TYR A 93 -5.24 7.36 -11.73
CA TYR A 93 -5.06 8.80 -11.93
C TYR A 93 -3.63 9.25 -11.63
N LEU A 94 -3.10 8.90 -10.46
CA LEU A 94 -1.72 9.25 -10.07
C LEU A 94 -0.70 8.69 -11.06
N LYS A 95 -0.87 7.44 -11.46
CA LYS A 95 0.04 6.78 -12.38
C LYS A 95 0.01 7.44 -13.76
N GLU A 96 -1.16 7.68 -14.32
CA GLU A 96 -1.35 8.34 -15.61
C GLU A 96 -0.76 9.75 -15.64
N GLU A 97 -0.92 10.53 -14.55
CA GLU A 97 -0.34 11.88 -14.47
C GLU A 97 1.19 11.85 -14.32
N LEU A 98 1.74 10.92 -13.53
CA LEU A 98 3.18 10.77 -13.40
C LEU A 98 3.83 10.27 -14.70
N GLU A 99 3.17 9.38 -15.46
CA GLU A 99 3.66 8.90 -16.76
C GLU A 99 3.74 9.99 -17.84
N LYS A 100 3.04 11.12 -17.67
CA LYS A 100 3.12 12.28 -18.58
C LYS A 100 4.36 13.17 -18.31
N MET A 101 5.04 12.99 -17.19
CA MET A 101 6.23 13.77 -16.82
C MET A 101 7.46 13.07 -17.37
N GLU A 102 8.04 13.61 -18.45
CA GLU A 102 9.17 13.00 -19.16
C GLU A 102 10.44 12.91 -18.30
N GLU A 103 10.54 13.73 -17.26
CA GLU A 103 11.63 13.77 -16.29
C GLU A 103 11.62 12.56 -15.34
N LEU A 104 10.48 11.92 -15.14
CA LEU A 104 10.33 10.76 -14.26
C LEU A 104 10.46 9.46 -15.07
N GLN A 105 11.04 8.46 -14.45
CA GLN A 105 11.33 7.20 -15.14
C GLN A 105 10.62 6.01 -14.47
N ASN A 106 10.34 4.99 -15.25
CA ASN A 106 9.83 3.71 -14.74
C ASN A 106 8.66 3.82 -13.77
N VAL A 107 7.66 4.65 -14.08
CA VAL A 107 6.43 4.75 -13.27
C VAL A 107 5.72 3.40 -13.28
N ARG A 108 5.51 2.82 -12.10
CA ARG A 108 4.99 1.47 -11.93
C ARG A 108 4.16 1.32 -10.66
N GLY A 109 3.31 0.31 -10.62
CA GLY A 109 2.51 0.00 -9.46
C GLY A 109 1.08 -0.40 -9.80
N ARG A 110 0.30 -0.69 -8.76
CA ARG A 110 -1.14 -0.97 -8.84
C ARG A 110 -1.84 -0.39 -7.64
N GLY A 111 -3.04 0.13 -7.84
CA GLY A 111 -3.78 0.82 -6.81
C GLY A 111 -2.94 1.95 -6.19
N LEU A 112 -2.94 2.06 -4.88
CA LEU A 112 -2.17 3.06 -4.14
C LEU A 112 -0.80 2.52 -3.65
N MET A 113 -0.18 1.65 -4.44
CA MET A 113 1.20 1.21 -4.27
C MET A 113 1.95 1.54 -5.55
N ILE A 114 2.50 2.75 -5.63
CA ILE A 114 3.12 3.32 -6.81
C ILE A 114 4.57 3.65 -6.51
N GLY A 115 5.43 3.48 -7.49
CA GLY A 115 6.82 3.89 -7.44
C GLY A 115 7.25 4.46 -8.78
N PHE A 116 8.18 5.41 -8.76
CA PHE A 116 8.84 5.94 -9.93
C PHE A 116 10.29 6.26 -9.62
N ASP A 117 11.12 6.13 -10.63
CA ASP A 117 12.55 6.39 -10.51
C ASP A 117 12.82 7.88 -10.77
N VAL A 118 13.72 8.43 -9.97
CA VAL A 118 14.14 9.82 -10.05
C VAL A 118 15.57 9.85 -10.59
N PRO A 119 15.85 10.53 -11.71
CA PRO A 119 17.20 10.66 -12.25
C PRO A 119 18.08 11.51 -11.33
N GLU A 120 19.41 11.45 -11.54
CA GLU A 120 20.38 12.10 -10.66
C GLU A 120 20.19 13.63 -10.60
N GLU A 121 19.74 14.23 -11.69
CA GLU A 121 19.46 15.66 -11.81
C GLU A 121 18.34 16.11 -10.84
N LEU A 122 17.43 15.20 -10.51
CA LEU A 122 16.29 15.44 -9.62
C LEU A 122 16.45 14.74 -8.25
N LYS A 123 17.63 14.33 -7.86
CA LYS A 123 17.89 13.60 -6.60
C LYS A 123 17.35 14.27 -5.34
N ASP A 124 17.19 15.57 -5.35
CA ASP A 124 16.63 16.33 -4.23
C ASP A 124 15.09 16.42 -4.25
N LEU A 125 14.40 15.89 -5.29
CA LEU A 125 12.94 15.96 -5.45
C LEU A 125 12.19 15.54 -4.19
N LYS A 126 12.56 14.40 -3.59
CA LYS A 126 11.92 13.91 -2.36
C LYS A 126 12.07 14.91 -1.20
N LYS A 127 13.26 15.50 -1.06
CA LYS A 127 13.55 16.50 -0.03
C LYS A 127 12.76 17.79 -0.29
N ASN A 128 12.72 18.24 -1.54
CA ASN A 128 11.99 19.43 -1.94
C ASN A 128 10.49 19.28 -1.71
N LEU A 129 9.89 18.15 -2.10
CA LEU A 129 8.48 17.83 -1.78
C LEU A 129 8.20 17.96 -0.27
N LEU A 130 9.11 17.48 0.58
CA LEU A 130 8.96 17.61 2.02
C LEU A 130 9.14 19.04 2.51
N THR A 131 10.20 19.74 2.08
CA THR A 131 10.58 21.04 2.64
C THR A 131 9.75 22.19 2.09
N ASN A 132 9.44 22.17 0.79
CA ASN A 132 8.71 23.24 0.11
C ASN A 132 7.20 22.97 0.13
N GLN A 133 6.80 21.78 -0.27
CA GLN A 133 5.41 21.39 -0.46
C GLN A 133 4.75 20.75 0.78
N LYS A 134 5.54 20.43 1.82
CA LYS A 134 5.08 19.74 3.04
C LYS A 134 4.49 18.34 2.75
N ILE A 135 4.93 17.72 1.67
CA ILE A 135 4.49 16.39 1.25
C ILE A 135 5.55 15.36 1.59
N PHE A 136 5.21 14.43 2.50
CA PHE A 136 6.07 13.31 2.86
C PHE A 136 5.84 12.13 1.93
N THR A 137 6.90 11.61 1.31
CA THR A 137 6.87 10.42 0.48
C THR A 137 7.79 9.33 1.03
N GLY A 138 7.50 8.08 0.69
CA GLY A 138 8.40 6.96 0.96
C GLY A 138 9.55 6.90 -0.04
N GLU A 139 10.46 5.96 0.19
CA GLU A 139 11.57 5.69 -0.73
C GLU A 139 11.82 4.19 -0.87
N ALA A 140 12.46 3.81 -1.98
CA ALA A 140 13.16 2.56 -2.15
C ALA A 140 14.50 2.87 -2.85
N LYS A 141 15.59 2.39 -2.26
CA LYS A 141 16.93 2.68 -2.80
C LYS A 141 17.16 2.00 -4.15
N PRO A 142 18.00 2.56 -5.02
CA PRO A 142 18.80 3.76 -4.75
C PRO A 142 18.07 5.10 -4.98
N ASN A 143 17.12 5.18 -5.92
CA ASN A 143 16.56 6.42 -6.43
C ASN A 143 15.03 6.39 -6.67
N VAL A 144 14.31 5.54 -5.98
CA VAL A 144 12.85 5.38 -6.16
C VAL A 144 12.09 6.21 -5.13
N ILE A 145 11.20 7.08 -5.58
CA ILE A 145 10.14 7.63 -4.74
C ILE A 145 8.97 6.64 -4.74
N ARG A 146 8.48 6.32 -3.55
CA ARG A 146 7.40 5.38 -3.34
C ARG A 146 6.21 6.05 -2.68
N LEU A 147 5.02 5.88 -3.29
CA LEU A 147 3.76 6.39 -2.79
C LEU A 147 2.96 5.26 -2.15
N LEU A 148 2.61 5.46 -0.88
CA LEU A 148 1.76 4.57 -0.09
C LEU A 148 0.77 5.40 0.73
N PRO A 149 -0.06 6.23 0.10
CA PRO A 149 -0.98 7.11 0.81
C PRO A 149 -2.11 6.31 1.46
N SER A 150 -2.96 6.97 2.25
CA SER A 150 -4.19 6.38 2.77
C SER A 150 -5.05 5.81 1.63
N LEU A 151 -5.74 4.69 1.86
CA LEU A 151 -6.71 4.16 0.91
C LEU A 151 -7.90 5.11 0.71
N ALA A 152 -8.16 5.99 1.68
CA ALA A 152 -9.19 7.04 1.63
C ALA A 152 -8.68 8.36 1.00
N LEU A 153 -7.53 8.36 0.32
CA LEU A 153 -7.00 9.54 -0.37
C LEU A 153 -8.06 10.09 -1.33
N LYS A 154 -8.34 11.39 -1.24
CA LYS A 154 -9.31 12.05 -2.11
C LYS A 154 -8.63 12.52 -3.39
N LYS A 155 -9.41 12.65 -4.45
CA LYS A 155 -8.90 13.10 -5.76
C LYS A 155 -8.20 14.46 -5.68
N ARG A 156 -8.77 15.43 -4.94
CA ARG A 156 -8.16 16.75 -4.73
C ARG A 156 -6.75 16.70 -4.11
N ASP A 157 -6.54 15.73 -3.20
CA ASP A 157 -5.25 15.59 -2.51
C ASP A 157 -4.23 14.91 -3.44
N ALA A 158 -4.69 14.03 -4.34
CA ALA A 158 -3.88 13.45 -5.41
C ALA A 158 -3.52 14.51 -6.48
N GLU A 159 -4.46 15.38 -6.85
CA GLU A 159 -4.24 16.51 -7.75
C GLU A 159 -3.19 17.47 -7.17
N HIS A 160 -3.32 17.83 -5.89
CA HIS A 160 -2.32 18.66 -5.20
C HIS A 160 -0.92 18.03 -5.22
N PHE A 161 -0.82 16.71 -5.00
CA PHE A 161 0.47 16.01 -5.11
C PHE A 161 1.07 16.12 -6.52
N ILE A 162 0.26 15.95 -7.56
CA ILE A 162 0.72 16.05 -8.95
C ILE A 162 1.20 17.46 -9.29
N GLU A 163 0.48 18.50 -8.84
CA GLU A 163 0.89 19.90 -9.00
C GLU A 163 2.21 20.16 -8.29
N ALA A 164 2.36 19.71 -7.05
CA ALA A 164 3.59 19.85 -6.28
C ALA A 164 4.79 19.17 -6.95
N VAL A 165 4.61 17.99 -7.54
CA VAL A 165 5.68 17.32 -8.30
C VAL A 165 6.06 18.16 -9.53
N LYS A 166 5.08 18.68 -10.29
CA LYS A 166 5.33 19.52 -11.48
C LYS A 166 6.13 20.77 -11.12
N GLU A 167 5.79 21.43 -10.00
CA GLU A 167 6.51 22.61 -9.52
C GLU A 167 7.96 22.31 -9.15
N GLU A 168 8.25 21.15 -8.58
CA GLU A 168 9.60 20.81 -8.11
C GLU A 168 10.50 20.20 -9.19
N ILE A 169 9.94 19.81 -10.35
CA ILE A 169 10.72 19.31 -11.51
C ILE A 169 10.90 20.36 -12.60
N SER A 170 10.18 21.49 -12.53
CA SER A 170 10.30 22.64 -13.47
C SER A 170 11.54 23.47 -13.14
#